data_a88b17c34dab996139d39ca78b189825
#
_entry.id   a88b17c34dab996139d39ca78b189825
#
_cell.length_a   1.000
_cell.length_b   1.000
_cell.length_c   1.000
_cell.angle_alpha   90.00
_cell.angle_beta   90.00
_cell.angle_gamma   90.00
#
_symmetry.space_group_name_H-M   'P 1'
#
loop_
_entity.id
_entity.type
_entity.pdbx_description
1 polymer ?
#
loop_
_entity_poly.entity_id
_entity_poly.type
_entity_poly.pdbx_seq_one_letter_code
_entity_poly.pdbx_strand_id
1 'polypeptide(L)'
;MCSFPCMDFLNDLGENRYMKRIKLTVAYDGTDYGGWQVQPNGVTIEEILNREISGLTGEEIRVIGASRTDSGVHALGNVAVFDTKCSIPAERFAYALNRRMPEDIVIVRSEQVADDWHPRYQDVITKTYEYHIYNASVPNPMKRRTSTFVSFPLDIDQMRKGASYLIGEHDFVSFCNVRTNTSDTVRTVYDIMIDQNGEDICIRITGNGFLYNMVRIIAGTLIRVGRGFYTPERVKEILEAGERTEAGVTAPPQGLVLVEIRYGNENE
;
A
#
# COMPACT_ATOMS: atom_id res chain seq x y z
N MET A 1 13.00 25.47 -20.50
CA MET A 1 14.19 24.60 -20.47
C MET A 1 15.26 25.31 -19.64
N CYS A 2 15.37 25.04 -18.36
CA CYS A 2 16.47 25.49 -17.54
C CYS A 2 16.98 24.25 -16.79
N SER A 3 18.01 23.64 -17.38
CA SER A 3 18.86 22.68 -16.73
C SER A 3 19.75 23.42 -15.74
N PHE A 4 19.48 23.29 -14.45
CA PHE A 4 20.48 23.61 -13.44
C PHE A 4 21.20 22.29 -13.09
N PRO A 5 22.43 22.09 -13.52
CA PRO A 5 23.30 21.12 -12.90
C PRO A 5 23.57 21.59 -11.48
N CYS A 6 23.79 20.63 -10.58
CA CYS A 6 24.34 20.89 -9.25
C CYS A 6 25.64 21.69 -9.44
N MET A 7 25.56 23.03 -9.34
CA MET A 7 26.74 23.89 -9.48
C MET A 7 27.63 23.65 -8.27
N ASP A 8 28.84 23.18 -8.56
CA ASP A 8 29.98 23.16 -7.67
C ASP A 8 30.20 24.56 -7.05
N PHE A 9 29.75 24.73 -5.82
CA PHE A 9 30.37 25.72 -4.95
C PHE A 9 31.63 25.10 -4.38
N LEU A 10 32.73 25.40 -5.05
CA LEU A 10 34.08 25.22 -4.56
C LEU A 10 34.19 25.79 -3.15
N ASN A 11 34.25 24.92 -2.16
CA ASN A 11 35.05 25.11 -0.95
C ASN A 11 35.59 23.77 -0.52
N ASP A 12 36.86 23.65 -0.74
CA ASP A 12 37.82 22.65 -0.38
C ASP A 12 37.90 22.55 1.17
N LEU A 13 37.05 21.74 1.75
CA LEU A 13 37.28 21.06 3.03
C LEU A 13 36.82 19.64 2.79
N GLY A 14 37.77 18.69 2.84
CA GLY A 14 37.56 17.27 2.63
C GLY A 14 36.51 16.68 3.58
N GLU A 15 35.25 16.97 3.35
CA GLU A 15 34.14 16.29 3.98
C GLU A 15 34.05 14.90 3.38
N ASN A 16 34.50 13.94 4.16
CA ASN A 16 34.23 12.54 3.97
C ASN A 16 32.69 12.40 3.92
N ARG A 17 32.10 12.42 2.71
CA ARG A 17 30.63 12.32 2.52
C ARG A 17 30.21 10.92 2.94
N TYR A 18 29.78 10.78 4.19
CA TYR A 18 29.24 9.53 4.72
C TYR A 18 27.98 9.15 3.96
N MET A 19 27.83 7.87 3.67
CA MET A 19 26.59 7.29 3.17
C MET A 19 25.51 7.53 4.22
N LYS A 20 24.35 7.95 3.81
CA LYS A 20 23.17 8.12 4.69
C LYS A 20 21.98 7.39 4.09
N ARG A 21 21.19 6.76 4.92
CA ARG A 21 19.94 6.11 4.54
C ARG A 21 18.77 7.05 4.72
N ILE A 22 18.02 7.26 3.65
CA ILE A 22 16.85 8.15 3.62
C ILE A 22 15.59 7.30 3.54
N LYS A 23 14.69 7.49 4.50
CA LYS A 23 13.34 6.95 4.50
C LYS A 23 12.40 7.94 3.84
N LEU A 24 11.57 7.46 2.93
CA LEU A 24 10.52 8.20 2.26
C LEU A 24 9.16 7.63 2.65
N THR A 25 8.19 8.51 2.93
CA THR A 25 6.77 8.16 2.91
C THR A 25 6.20 8.61 1.57
N VAL A 26 5.60 7.67 0.83
CA VAL A 26 5.18 7.86 -0.56
C VAL A 26 3.68 7.63 -0.68
N ALA A 27 2.97 8.63 -1.25
CA ALA A 27 1.58 8.52 -1.66
C ALA A 27 1.49 8.45 -3.19
N TYR A 28 0.54 7.67 -3.72
CA TYR A 28 0.34 7.58 -5.17
C TYR A 28 -1.09 7.13 -5.56
N ASP A 29 -1.56 7.67 -6.68
CA ASP A 29 -2.66 7.07 -7.46
C ASP A 29 -2.07 5.95 -8.35
N GLY A 30 -2.36 4.71 -8.00
CA GLY A 30 -1.80 3.53 -8.68
C GLY A 30 -2.48 3.18 -10.00
N THR A 31 -3.51 3.91 -10.44
CA THR A 31 -4.38 3.56 -11.58
C THR A 31 -3.60 3.21 -12.84
N ASP A 32 -2.62 4.04 -13.20
CA ASP A 32 -1.89 3.95 -14.46
C ASP A 32 -0.54 3.20 -14.31
N TYR A 33 -0.33 2.50 -13.15
CA TYR A 33 0.91 1.79 -12.84
C TYR A 33 0.74 0.27 -12.75
N GLY A 34 1.78 -0.45 -13.16
CA GLY A 34 1.89 -1.91 -13.02
C GLY A 34 2.07 -2.39 -11.58
N GLY A 35 1.79 -1.53 -10.58
CA GLY A 35 2.01 -1.75 -9.16
C GLY A 35 3.32 -1.16 -8.66
N TRP A 36 3.74 -1.60 -7.48
CA TRP A 36 4.96 -1.08 -6.85
C TRP A 36 6.24 -1.57 -7.54
N GLN A 37 6.42 -2.89 -7.62
CA GLN A 37 7.70 -3.51 -7.96
C GLN A 37 8.02 -3.44 -9.45
N VAL A 38 9.27 -3.09 -9.80
CA VAL A 38 9.78 -3.09 -11.18
C VAL A 38 9.49 -4.43 -11.86
N GLN A 39 8.91 -4.36 -13.05
CA GLN A 39 8.56 -5.50 -13.89
C GLN A 39 8.57 -5.12 -15.39
N PRO A 40 8.72 -6.10 -16.31
CA PRO A 40 8.89 -5.81 -17.74
C PRO A 40 7.64 -5.24 -18.43
N ASN A 41 6.45 -5.43 -17.84
CA ASN A 41 5.17 -5.26 -18.54
C ASN A 41 4.45 -3.94 -18.21
N GLY A 42 5.17 -2.91 -17.80
CA GLY A 42 4.58 -1.59 -17.52
C GLY A 42 5.40 -0.75 -16.56
N VAL A 43 5.11 0.55 -16.56
CA VAL A 43 5.74 1.50 -15.65
C VAL A 43 5.28 1.22 -14.22
N THR A 44 6.20 1.28 -13.26
CA THR A 44 5.94 0.98 -11.85
C THR A 44 6.37 2.13 -10.93
N ILE A 45 5.81 2.17 -9.72
CA ILE A 45 6.15 3.22 -8.73
C ILE A 45 7.65 3.18 -8.38
N GLU A 46 8.21 1.99 -8.13
CA GLU A 46 9.63 1.78 -7.80
C GLU A 46 10.54 2.26 -8.93
N GLU A 47 10.18 2.02 -10.20
CA GLU A 47 10.92 2.49 -11.37
C GLU A 47 10.98 4.02 -11.44
N ILE A 48 9.84 4.70 -11.24
CA ILE A 48 9.78 6.17 -11.20
C ILE A 48 10.64 6.72 -10.07
N LEU A 49 10.51 6.15 -8.86
CA LEU A 49 11.34 6.55 -7.72
C LEU A 49 12.83 6.39 -8.01
N ASN A 50 13.26 5.24 -8.53
CA ASN A 50 14.66 4.98 -8.88
C ASN A 50 15.16 6.03 -9.89
N ARG A 51 14.39 6.30 -10.95
CA ARG A 51 14.76 7.25 -11.98
C ARG A 51 14.89 8.68 -11.44
N GLU A 52 13.88 9.15 -10.71
CA GLU A 52 13.84 10.54 -10.26
C GLU A 52 14.84 10.82 -9.11
N ILE A 53 15.06 9.85 -8.21
CA ILE A 53 16.07 9.98 -7.17
C ILE A 53 17.47 9.95 -7.78
N SER A 54 17.73 9.03 -8.72
CA SER A 54 19.03 8.99 -9.44
C SER A 54 19.29 10.29 -10.20
N GLY A 55 18.28 10.82 -10.88
CA GLY A 55 18.40 12.11 -11.59
C GLY A 55 18.57 13.33 -10.67
N LEU A 56 18.12 13.25 -9.42
CA LEU A 56 18.31 14.32 -8.41
C LEU A 56 19.69 14.25 -7.78
N THR A 57 20.17 13.05 -7.44
CA THR A 57 21.41 12.84 -6.69
C THR A 57 22.63 12.73 -7.58
N GLY A 58 22.46 12.35 -8.85
CA GLY A 58 23.55 11.97 -9.77
C GLY A 58 24.14 10.61 -9.48
N GLU A 59 23.52 9.80 -8.62
CA GLU A 59 23.95 8.47 -8.20
C GLU A 59 23.03 7.39 -8.80
N GLU A 60 23.51 6.15 -8.98
CA GLU A 60 22.65 5.02 -9.32
C GLU A 60 21.91 4.57 -8.06
N ILE A 61 20.62 4.94 -7.94
CA ILE A 61 19.78 4.65 -6.78
C ILE A 61 18.81 3.51 -7.07
N ARG A 62 18.68 2.61 -6.08
CA ARG A 62 17.65 1.58 -6.04
C ARG A 62 16.94 1.64 -4.70
N VAL A 63 15.65 1.95 -4.73
CA VAL A 63 14.84 1.99 -3.51
C VAL A 63 14.47 0.58 -3.03
N ILE A 64 14.29 0.44 -1.73
CA ILE A 64 13.73 -0.76 -1.10
C ILE A 64 12.38 -0.37 -0.50
N GLY A 65 11.29 -0.90 -1.04
CA GLY A 65 9.93 -0.61 -0.57
C GLY A 65 9.46 -1.56 0.53
N ALA A 66 8.61 -1.06 1.44
CA ALA A 66 8.00 -1.81 2.55
C ALA A 66 6.86 -2.73 2.10
N SER A 67 5.99 -2.24 1.22
CA SER A 67 4.84 -2.98 0.72
C SER A 67 4.83 -3.00 -0.80
N ARG A 68 4.58 -4.21 -1.36
CA ARG A 68 4.32 -4.38 -2.78
C ARG A 68 2.82 -4.26 -3.00
N THR A 69 2.37 -3.14 -3.55
CA THR A 69 0.98 -2.98 -3.99
C THR A 69 0.82 -3.56 -5.39
N ASP A 70 -0.36 -4.12 -5.67
CA ASP A 70 -0.70 -4.67 -6.98
C ASP A 70 -0.93 -3.55 -8.01
N SER A 71 -0.99 -3.91 -9.29
CA SER A 71 -1.39 -3.00 -10.37
C SER A 71 -2.75 -2.35 -10.07
N GLY A 72 -2.83 -1.04 -10.20
CA GLY A 72 -4.05 -0.25 -9.96
C GLY A 72 -4.38 0.01 -8.48
N VAL A 73 -3.54 -0.42 -7.53
CA VAL A 73 -3.71 -0.19 -6.09
C VAL A 73 -3.02 1.10 -5.68
N HIS A 74 -3.69 1.91 -4.85
CA HIS A 74 -3.19 3.19 -4.36
C HIS A 74 -2.44 3.09 -3.04
N ALA A 75 -1.75 4.16 -2.66
CA ALA A 75 -1.21 4.33 -1.33
C ALA A 75 -1.24 5.80 -0.88
N LEU A 76 -1.44 6.02 0.42
CA LEU A 76 -1.25 7.30 1.09
C LEU A 76 0.04 7.32 1.93
N GLY A 77 0.54 6.13 2.32
CA GLY A 77 1.67 6.02 3.23
C GLY A 77 2.52 4.77 3.00
N ASN A 78 2.88 4.45 1.73
CA ASN A 78 3.90 3.41 1.52
C ASN A 78 5.28 3.95 1.91
N VAL A 79 6.16 3.05 2.37
CA VAL A 79 7.50 3.43 2.83
C VAL A 79 8.55 2.85 1.91
N ALA A 80 9.57 3.66 1.60
CA ALA A 80 10.75 3.24 0.86
C ALA A 80 12.01 3.82 1.48
N VAL A 81 13.15 3.16 1.28
CA VAL A 81 14.48 3.68 1.65
C VAL A 81 15.43 3.62 0.49
N PHE A 82 16.41 4.51 0.50
CA PHE A 82 17.57 4.49 -0.37
C PHE A 82 18.81 5.03 0.34
N ASP A 83 19.99 4.65 -0.16
CA ASP A 83 21.27 5.11 0.36
C ASP A 83 21.86 6.15 -0.59
N THR A 84 22.46 7.23 -0.06
CA THR A 84 23.06 8.30 -0.85
C THR A 84 24.18 9.01 -0.12
N LYS A 85 25.15 9.55 -0.90
CA LYS A 85 26.18 10.48 -0.44
C LYS A 85 25.84 11.93 -0.78
N CYS A 86 24.67 12.18 -1.40
CA CYS A 86 24.25 13.51 -1.80
C CYS A 86 24.14 14.46 -0.59
N SER A 87 24.57 15.71 -0.76
CA SER A 87 24.60 16.72 0.31
C SER A 87 23.22 17.29 0.70
N ILE A 88 22.16 16.96 -0.03
CA ILE A 88 20.79 17.42 0.30
C ILE A 88 20.43 16.95 1.72
N PRO A 89 19.99 17.83 2.65
CA PRO A 89 19.50 17.43 3.97
C PRO A 89 18.35 16.41 3.84
N ALA A 90 18.29 15.45 4.75
CA ALA A 90 17.34 14.32 4.67
C ALA A 90 15.89 14.78 4.56
N GLU A 91 15.51 15.77 5.34
CA GLU A 91 14.16 16.36 5.38
C GLU A 91 13.81 17.19 4.14
N ARG A 92 14.80 17.52 3.30
CA ARG A 92 14.61 18.28 2.08
C ARG A 92 14.40 17.42 0.84
N PHE A 93 14.65 16.12 0.90
CA PHE A 93 14.43 15.22 -0.23
C PHE A 93 12.98 15.22 -0.69
N ALA A 94 11.99 15.21 0.22
CA ALA A 94 10.58 15.29 -0.13
C ALA A 94 10.28 16.50 -1.01
N TYR A 95 10.74 17.67 -0.61
CA TYR A 95 10.54 18.91 -1.38
C TYR A 95 11.24 18.87 -2.75
N ALA A 96 12.48 18.41 -2.79
CA ALA A 96 13.27 18.36 -4.03
C ALA A 96 12.69 17.34 -5.03
N LEU A 97 12.27 16.17 -4.54
CA LEU A 97 11.70 15.11 -5.36
C LEU A 97 10.33 15.45 -5.91
N ASN A 98 9.44 16.09 -5.14
CA ASN A 98 8.11 16.49 -5.60
C ASN A 98 8.12 17.49 -6.77
N ARG A 99 9.25 18.15 -7.05
CA ARG A 99 9.41 18.98 -8.24
C ARG A 99 9.73 18.18 -9.51
N ARG A 100 10.03 16.90 -9.36
CA ARG A 100 10.42 15.99 -10.43
C ARG A 100 9.42 14.84 -10.63
N MET A 101 8.69 14.49 -9.56
CA MET A 101 7.67 13.45 -9.60
C MET A 101 6.52 13.82 -10.54
N PRO A 102 5.90 12.85 -11.21
CA PRO A 102 4.61 13.04 -11.86
C PRO A 102 3.53 13.40 -10.82
N GLU A 103 2.42 14.00 -11.24
CA GLU A 103 1.38 14.54 -10.36
C GLU A 103 0.69 13.46 -9.50
N ASP A 104 0.74 12.21 -9.94
CA ASP A 104 0.13 11.04 -9.29
C ASP A 104 1.07 10.32 -8.30
N ILE A 105 2.30 10.80 -8.09
CA ILE A 105 3.23 10.31 -7.06
C ILE A 105 3.74 11.49 -6.22
N VAL A 106 3.56 11.40 -4.90
CA VAL A 106 3.97 12.45 -3.95
C VAL A 106 4.84 11.85 -2.84
N ILE A 107 5.98 12.47 -2.58
CA ILE A 107 6.78 12.21 -1.39
C ILE A 107 6.22 13.06 -0.24
N VAL A 108 5.51 12.40 0.68
CA VAL A 108 4.83 13.06 1.81
C VAL A 108 5.85 13.52 2.86
N ARG A 109 6.87 12.68 3.11
CA ARG A 109 7.90 12.93 4.11
C ARG A 109 9.21 12.28 3.70
N SER A 110 10.32 12.89 4.10
CA SER A 110 11.66 12.31 4.02
C SER A 110 12.43 12.56 5.32
N GLU A 111 13.17 11.57 5.78
CA GLU A 111 13.95 11.63 7.00
C GLU A 111 15.15 10.69 6.93
N GLN A 112 16.21 10.97 7.71
CA GLN A 112 17.32 10.04 7.84
C GLN A 112 16.99 8.98 8.88
N VAL A 113 17.36 7.73 8.57
CA VAL A 113 17.24 6.59 9.49
C VAL A 113 18.61 5.93 9.68
N ALA A 114 18.72 4.99 10.60
CA ALA A 114 19.94 4.21 10.80
C ALA A 114 20.34 3.47 9.52
N ASP A 115 21.65 3.27 9.31
CA ASP A 115 22.17 2.70 8.07
C ASP A 115 21.72 1.23 7.84
N ASP A 116 21.39 0.52 8.91
CA ASP A 116 20.87 -0.84 8.91
C ASP A 116 19.32 -0.91 8.90
N TRP A 117 18.64 0.23 8.97
CA TRP A 117 17.17 0.28 8.98
C TRP A 117 16.58 -0.30 7.69
N HIS A 118 15.66 -1.28 7.82
CA HIS A 118 15.08 -1.96 6.67
C HIS A 118 13.53 -1.92 6.74
N PRO A 119 12.83 -1.45 5.68
CA PRO A 119 11.40 -1.17 5.71
C PRO A 119 10.50 -2.40 5.89
N ARG A 120 11.03 -3.63 5.73
CA ARG A 120 10.26 -4.88 5.88
C ARG A 120 10.61 -5.68 7.13
N TYR A 121 11.84 -5.52 7.65
CA TYR A 121 12.39 -6.34 8.73
C TYR A 121 12.59 -5.55 10.03
N GLN A 122 12.42 -4.23 9.96
CA GLN A 122 12.30 -3.41 11.15
C GLN A 122 10.96 -3.73 11.82
N ASP A 123 10.84 -3.48 13.11
CA ASP A 123 9.65 -3.74 13.91
C ASP A 123 8.41 -3.05 13.30
N VAL A 124 7.88 -3.64 12.23
CA VAL A 124 6.60 -3.23 11.65
C VAL A 124 5.52 -3.65 12.63
N ILE A 125 4.89 -2.67 13.29
CA ILE A 125 3.81 -2.93 14.23
C ILE A 125 2.53 -3.23 13.48
N THR A 126 2.16 -2.36 12.52
CA THR A 126 0.90 -2.52 11.78
C THR A 126 0.99 -2.02 10.34
N LYS A 127 0.13 -2.60 9.51
CA LYS A 127 -0.23 -2.07 8.19
C LYS A 127 -1.73 -1.89 8.16
N THR A 128 -2.17 -0.72 7.69
CA THR A 128 -3.59 -0.39 7.56
C THR A 128 -3.93 -0.18 6.09
N TYR A 129 -4.96 -0.88 5.64
CA TYR A 129 -5.54 -0.73 4.31
C TYR A 129 -7.00 -0.30 4.42
N GLU A 130 -7.46 0.45 3.43
CA GLU A 130 -8.87 0.75 3.21
C GLU A 130 -9.31 0.19 1.86
N TYR A 131 -10.52 -0.37 1.85
CA TYR A 131 -11.19 -0.75 0.61
C TYR A 131 -12.47 0.07 0.46
N HIS A 132 -12.52 0.90 -0.58
CA HIS A 132 -13.61 1.82 -0.85
C HIS A 132 -14.62 1.24 -1.83
N ILE A 133 -15.90 1.30 -1.47
CA ILE A 133 -17.02 0.85 -2.28
C ILE A 133 -17.96 2.05 -2.49
N TYR A 134 -18.36 2.28 -3.73
CA TYR A 134 -19.45 3.18 -4.07
C TYR A 134 -20.71 2.35 -4.32
N ASN A 135 -21.66 2.39 -3.36
CA ASN A 135 -22.87 1.57 -3.34
C ASN A 135 -24.09 2.41 -3.72
N ALA A 136 -24.43 2.43 -4.99
CA ALA A 136 -25.51 3.24 -5.56
C ALA A 136 -26.18 2.53 -6.74
N SER A 137 -27.36 2.98 -7.15
CA SER A 137 -28.08 2.41 -8.31
C SER A 137 -27.39 2.69 -9.65
N VAL A 138 -26.63 3.79 -9.75
CA VAL A 138 -25.89 4.21 -10.95
C VAL A 138 -24.43 4.55 -10.61
N PRO A 139 -23.47 4.30 -11.53
CA PRO A 139 -22.07 4.61 -11.27
C PRO A 139 -21.81 6.12 -11.26
N ASN A 140 -20.82 6.54 -10.47
CA ASN A 140 -20.29 7.91 -10.48
C ASN A 140 -18.92 7.94 -11.18
N PRO A 141 -18.76 8.65 -12.32
CA PRO A 141 -17.49 8.67 -13.04
C PRO A 141 -16.34 9.31 -12.25
N MET A 142 -16.64 10.19 -11.28
CA MET A 142 -15.62 10.80 -10.43
C MET A 142 -15.01 9.82 -9.41
N LYS A 143 -15.72 8.72 -9.11
CA LYS A 143 -15.28 7.67 -8.18
C LYS A 143 -14.67 6.45 -8.86
N ARG A 144 -14.64 6.43 -10.21
CA ARG A 144 -14.20 5.25 -10.97
C ARG A 144 -12.77 4.79 -10.69
N ARG A 145 -11.89 5.71 -10.25
CA ARG A 145 -10.49 5.44 -9.95
C ARG A 145 -10.22 5.12 -8.48
N THR A 146 -11.15 5.48 -7.57
CA THR A 146 -10.92 5.42 -6.12
C THR A 146 -11.92 4.55 -5.37
N SER A 147 -12.87 3.94 -6.07
CA SER A 147 -13.88 3.08 -5.45
C SER A 147 -14.34 1.99 -6.39
N THR A 148 -14.76 0.86 -5.82
CA THR A 148 -15.45 -0.19 -6.57
C THR A 148 -16.94 0.10 -6.57
N PHE A 149 -17.53 0.19 -7.75
CA PHE A 149 -18.98 0.36 -7.89
C PHE A 149 -19.74 -0.94 -7.62
N VAL A 150 -20.76 -0.88 -6.77
CA VAL A 150 -21.68 -1.98 -6.47
C VAL A 150 -23.11 -1.46 -6.58
N SER A 151 -23.88 -1.98 -7.55
CA SER A 151 -25.23 -1.52 -7.87
C SER A 151 -26.32 -2.12 -6.99
N PHE A 152 -26.04 -3.14 -6.21
CA PHE A 152 -27.00 -3.81 -5.35
C PHE A 152 -26.85 -3.31 -3.92
N PRO A 153 -27.98 -3.14 -3.16
CA PRO A 153 -27.90 -2.80 -1.75
C PRO A 153 -27.01 -3.78 -0.99
N LEU A 154 -26.22 -3.26 -0.06
CA LEU A 154 -25.36 -4.05 0.82
C LEU A 154 -25.87 -3.93 2.26
N ASP A 155 -26.06 -5.07 2.93
CA ASP A 155 -26.34 -5.15 4.35
C ASP A 155 -25.03 -5.03 5.14
N ILE A 156 -24.79 -3.83 5.67
CA ILE A 156 -23.55 -3.50 6.39
C ILE A 156 -23.43 -4.28 7.70
N ASP A 157 -24.53 -4.53 8.37
CA ASP A 157 -24.52 -5.26 9.65
C ASP A 157 -24.15 -6.74 9.43
N GLN A 158 -24.61 -7.35 8.34
CA GLN A 158 -24.16 -8.69 7.97
C GLN A 158 -22.68 -8.70 7.57
N MET A 159 -22.21 -7.67 6.85
CA MET A 159 -20.79 -7.53 6.51
C MET A 159 -19.94 -7.41 7.78
N ARG A 160 -20.33 -6.60 8.76
CA ARG A 160 -19.64 -6.45 10.05
C ARG A 160 -19.56 -7.78 10.81
N LYS A 161 -20.68 -8.54 10.86
CA LYS A 161 -20.72 -9.88 11.47
C LYS A 161 -19.75 -10.82 10.77
N GLY A 162 -19.75 -10.85 9.43
CA GLY A 162 -18.81 -11.65 8.66
C GLY A 162 -17.35 -11.26 8.91
N ALA A 163 -17.05 -9.96 8.96
CA ALA A 163 -15.72 -9.42 9.22
C ALA A 163 -15.17 -9.84 10.59
N SER A 164 -16.03 -9.93 11.62
CA SER A 164 -15.59 -10.30 12.98
C SER A 164 -14.94 -11.68 13.07
N TYR A 165 -15.25 -12.62 12.17
CA TYR A 165 -14.62 -13.93 12.11
C TYR A 165 -13.18 -13.91 11.59
N LEU A 166 -12.73 -12.81 10.98
CA LEU A 166 -11.38 -12.66 10.44
C LEU A 166 -10.43 -11.98 11.42
N ILE A 167 -10.93 -11.46 12.55
CA ILE A 167 -10.11 -10.80 13.57
C ILE A 167 -9.39 -11.87 14.39
N GLY A 168 -8.10 -11.66 14.63
CA GLY A 168 -7.22 -12.58 15.34
C GLY A 168 -6.13 -13.17 14.47
N GLU A 169 -5.41 -14.15 15.02
CA GLU A 169 -4.38 -14.90 14.31
C GLU A 169 -5.01 -16.11 13.62
N HIS A 170 -4.87 -16.16 12.29
CA HIS A 170 -5.43 -17.22 11.45
C HIS A 170 -4.50 -17.57 10.29
N ASP A 171 -4.69 -18.76 9.74
CA ASP A 171 -4.15 -19.12 8.43
C ASP A 171 -5.07 -18.56 7.34
N PHE A 172 -4.58 -17.54 6.62
CA PHE A 172 -5.32 -16.83 5.56
C PHE A 172 -5.09 -17.43 4.16
N VAL A 173 -4.72 -18.70 4.05
CA VAL A 173 -4.50 -19.36 2.75
C VAL A 173 -5.72 -19.27 1.83
N SER A 174 -6.96 -19.38 2.35
CA SER A 174 -8.21 -19.20 1.58
C SER A 174 -8.37 -17.77 1.01
N PHE A 175 -7.74 -16.80 1.65
CA PHE A 175 -7.78 -15.38 1.25
C PHE A 175 -6.51 -14.94 0.53
N CYS A 176 -5.77 -15.88 -0.05
CA CYS A 176 -4.53 -15.62 -0.77
C CYS A 176 -4.55 -16.21 -2.16
N ASN A 177 -4.00 -15.50 -3.15
CA ASN A 177 -3.79 -16.12 -4.46
C ASN A 177 -2.59 -17.07 -4.43
N VAL A 178 -2.74 -18.25 -5.06
CA VAL A 178 -1.82 -19.41 -5.05
C VAL A 178 -0.39 -19.12 -5.54
N ARG A 179 -0.12 -17.93 -6.09
CA ARG A 179 1.21 -17.51 -6.57
C ARG A 179 2.08 -16.87 -5.48
N THR A 180 1.86 -17.18 -4.21
CA THR A 180 2.74 -16.67 -3.15
C THR A 180 3.95 -17.59 -3.01
N ASN A 181 5.13 -17.01 -3.07
CA ASN A 181 6.39 -17.68 -2.69
C ASN A 181 6.56 -17.77 -1.15
N THR A 182 5.48 -17.52 -0.39
CA THR A 182 5.50 -17.51 1.07
C THR A 182 4.96 -18.82 1.56
N SER A 183 5.79 -19.60 2.26
CA SER A 183 5.40 -20.83 2.95
C SER A 183 4.58 -20.59 4.22
N ASP A 184 4.61 -19.34 4.74
CA ASP A 184 3.87 -18.93 5.94
C ASP A 184 2.69 -18.03 5.51
N THR A 185 1.48 -18.56 5.72
CA THR A 185 0.19 -17.89 5.42
C THR A 185 -0.55 -17.43 6.67
N VAL A 186 0.05 -17.63 7.86
CA VAL A 186 -0.51 -17.14 9.13
C VAL A 186 -0.32 -15.62 9.24
N ARG A 187 -1.39 -14.90 9.53
CA ARG A 187 -1.39 -13.45 9.76
C ARG A 187 -2.29 -13.12 10.95
N THR A 188 -1.99 -11.98 11.58
CA THR A 188 -2.84 -11.45 12.64
C THR A 188 -3.55 -10.20 12.11
N VAL A 189 -4.86 -10.27 12.02
CA VAL A 189 -5.73 -9.12 11.76
C VAL A 189 -6.16 -8.55 13.11
N TYR A 190 -5.74 -7.33 13.39
CA TYR A 190 -6.02 -6.69 14.68
C TYR A 190 -7.41 -6.09 14.74
N ASP A 191 -7.88 -5.56 13.62
CA ASP A 191 -9.18 -4.89 13.55
C ASP A 191 -9.71 -4.84 12.11
N ILE A 192 -11.06 -4.89 11.98
CA ILE A 192 -11.78 -4.64 10.73
C ILE A 192 -12.97 -3.74 11.05
N MET A 193 -12.94 -2.50 10.58
CA MET A 193 -14.04 -1.56 10.68
C MET A 193 -14.74 -1.42 9.33
N ILE A 194 -16.09 -1.34 9.35
CA ILE A 194 -16.88 -1.10 8.14
C ILE A 194 -17.82 0.08 8.43
N ASP A 195 -17.53 1.19 7.76
CA ASP A 195 -18.30 2.42 7.90
C ASP A 195 -19.04 2.73 6.61
N GLN A 196 -20.24 3.28 6.77
CA GLN A 196 -21.06 3.75 5.66
C GLN A 196 -21.41 5.23 5.87
N ASN A 197 -21.14 6.03 4.84
CA ASN A 197 -21.55 7.42 4.78
C ASN A 197 -22.30 7.68 3.46
N GLY A 198 -23.64 7.64 3.52
CA GLY A 198 -24.47 7.69 2.33
C GLY A 198 -24.20 6.49 1.41
N GLU A 199 -23.75 6.77 0.20
CA GLU A 199 -23.42 5.76 -0.83
C GLU A 199 -21.98 5.25 -0.73
N ASP A 200 -21.15 5.84 0.12
CA ASP A 200 -19.77 5.44 0.33
C ASP A 200 -19.64 4.47 1.49
N ILE A 201 -19.01 3.33 1.22
CA ILE A 201 -18.67 2.32 2.22
C ILE A 201 -17.16 2.17 2.23
N CYS A 202 -16.58 2.18 3.44
CA CYS A 202 -15.16 1.94 3.67
C CYS A 202 -14.97 0.71 4.55
N ILE A 203 -14.16 -0.24 4.09
CA ILE A 203 -13.68 -1.38 4.87
C ILE A 203 -12.24 -1.08 5.23
N ARG A 204 -11.96 -0.74 6.49
CA ARG A 204 -10.61 -0.51 7.01
C ARG A 204 -10.12 -1.78 7.71
N ILE A 205 -8.94 -2.26 7.33
CA ILE A 205 -8.34 -3.48 7.88
C ILE A 205 -6.94 -3.17 8.37
N THR A 206 -6.66 -3.51 9.64
CA THR A 206 -5.34 -3.34 10.27
C THR A 206 -4.81 -4.70 10.71
N GLY A 207 -3.55 -5.02 10.39
CA GLY A 207 -2.91 -6.27 10.74
C GLY A 207 -1.38 -6.17 10.76
N ASN A 208 -0.69 -7.26 11.15
CA ASN A 208 0.77 -7.37 11.16
C ASN A 208 1.38 -7.45 9.74
N GLY A 209 0.55 -7.82 8.76
CA GLY A 209 0.93 -7.98 7.35
C GLY A 209 -0.20 -8.64 6.58
N PHE A 210 -0.09 -8.60 5.25
CA PHE A 210 -1.11 -9.14 4.36
C PHE A 210 -0.47 -9.97 3.26
N LEU A 211 -1.14 -11.05 2.88
CA LEU A 211 -0.76 -11.91 1.76
C LEU A 211 -1.16 -11.29 0.42
N TYR A 212 -0.67 -11.87 -0.66
CA TYR A 212 -1.00 -11.41 -2.01
C TYR A 212 -2.51 -11.42 -2.27
N ASN A 213 -3.06 -10.26 -2.62
CA ASN A 213 -4.50 -10.00 -2.80
C ASN A 213 -5.41 -10.19 -1.56
N MET A 214 -4.86 -10.44 -0.37
CA MET A 214 -5.64 -10.81 0.81
C MET A 214 -6.77 -9.82 1.11
N VAL A 215 -6.47 -8.52 1.23
CA VAL A 215 -7.47 -7.49 1.54
C VAL A 215 -8.56 -7.42 0.46
N ARG A 216 -8.20 -7.55 -0.82
CA ARG A 216 -9.16 -7.55 -1.93
C ARG A 216 -10.06 -8.77 -1.94
N ILE A 217 -9.55 -9.93 -1.55
CA ILE A 217 -10.34 -11.17 -1.43
C ILE A 217 -11.27 -11.07 -0.23
N ILE A 218 -10.81 -10.54 0.89
CA ILE A 218 -11.66 -10.23 2.06
C ILE A 218 -12.79 -9.28 1.66
N ALA A 219 -12.47 -8.16 1.00
CA ALA A 219 -13.49 -7.21 0.53
C ALA A 219 -14.51 -7.87 -0.42
N GLY A 220 -14.05 -8.65 -1.40
CA GLY A 220 -14.95 -9.38 -2.31
C GLY A 220 -15.82 -10.42 -1.61
N THR A 221 -15.32 -11.06 -0.56
CA THR A 221 -16.09 -12.01 0.27
C THR A 221 -17.14 -11.28 1.09
N LEU A 222 -16.77 -10.17 1.73
CA LEU A 222 -17.71 -9.34 2.52
C LEU A 222 -18.79 -8.69 1.64
N ILE A 223 -18.48 -8.29 0.41
CA ILE A 223 -19.48 -7.83 -0.56
C ILE A 223 -20.50 -8.94 -0.86
N ARG A 224 -20.08 -10.22 -0.96
CA ARG A 224 -21.01 -11.34 -1.12
C ARG A 224 -21.89 -11.56 0.10
N VAL A 225 -21.35 -11.34 1.29
CA VAL A 225 -22.14 -11.36 2.54
C VAL A 225 -23.18 -10.23 2.51
N GLY A 226 -22.78 -8.99 2.23
CA GLY A 226 -23.68 -7.83 2.18
C GLY A 226 -24.80 -7.97 1.14
N ARG A 227 -24.54 -8.73 0.06
CA ARG A 227 -25.54 -9.07 -0.97
C ARG A 227 -26.46 -10.25 -0.60
N GLY A 228 -26.23 -10.92 0.54
CA GLY A 228 -26.97 -12.10 0.96
C GLY A 228 -26.64 -13.38 0.19
N PHE A 229 -25.55 -13.42 -0.61
CA PHE A 229 -25.08 -14.67 -1.25
C PHE A 229 -24.37 -15.60 -0.27
N TYR A 230 -23.73 -15.02 0.75
CA TYR A 230 -23.10 -15.74 1.86
C TYR A 230 -23.75 -15.29 3.16
N THR A 231 -23.91 -16.22 4.11
CA THR A 231 -24.18 -15.84 5.49
C THR A 231 -22.89 -15.32 6.14
N PRO A 232 -22.96 -14.54 7.23
CA PRO A 232 -21.77 -14.13 7.96
C PRO A 232 -20.89 -15.33 8.41
N GLU A 233 -21.54 -16.42 8.85
CA GLU A 233 -20.88 -17.64 9.34
C GLU A 233 -20.05 -18.33 8.22
N ARG A 234 -20.48 -18.15 6.96
CA ARG A 234 -19.74 -18.68 5.81
C ARG A 234 -18.31 -18.13 5.73
N VAL A 235 -18.06 -16.92 6.24
CA VAL A 235 -16.71 -16.35 6.29
C VAL A 235 -15.78 -17.19 7.17
N LYS A 236 -16.29 -17.68 8.32
CA LYS A 236 -15.57 -18.59 9.20
C LYS A 236 -15.30 -19.93 8.51
N GLU A 237 -16.31 -20.51 7.87
CA GLU A 237 -16.16 -21.76 7.13
C GLU A 237 -15.10 -21.66 6.01
N ILE A 238 -15.06 -20.54 5.28
CA ILE A 238 -14.06 -20.26 4.25
C ILE A 238 -12.65 -20.22 4.86
N LEU A 239 -12.50 -19.56 6.01
CA LEU A 239 -11.22 -19.45 6.72
C LEU A 239 -10.72 -20.86 7.14
N GLU A 240 -11.61 -21.68 7.69
CA GLU A 240 -11.33 -23.05 8.16
C GLU A 240 -11.10 -24.05 7.01
N ALA A 241 -11.69 -23.80 5.82
CA ALA A 241 -11.55 -24.70 4.67
C ALA A 241 -10.12 -24.74 4.09
N GLY A 242 -9.35 -23.65 4.22
CA GLY A 242 -8.00 -23.59 3.66
C GLY A 242 -7.95 -23.55 2.10
N GLU A 243 -9.08 -23.28 1.45
CA GLU A 243 -9.23 -23.35 0.00
C GLU A 243 -9.61 -22.02 -0.63
N ARG A 244 -8.78 -21.48 -1.55
CA ARG A 244 -9.01 -20.19 -2.22
C ARG A 244 -10.34 -20.15 -2.99
N THR A 245 -10.79 -21.28 -3.54
CA THR A 245 -12.01 -21.40 -4.36
C THR A 245 -13.29 -21.17 -3.55
N GLU A 246 -13.24 -21.36 -2.25
CA GLU A 246 -14.36 -21.15 -1.33
C GLU A 246 -14.61 -19.64 -1.04
N ALA A 247 -13.55 -18.83 -1.10
CA ALA A 247 -13.65 -17.39 -0.85
C ALA A 247 -14.29 -16.63 -2.04
N GLY A 248 -14.67 -15.40 -1.77
CA GLY A 248 -15.20 -14.48 -2.79
C GLY A 248 -14.20 -14.16 -3.89
N VAL A 249 -14.66 -13.53 -4.95
CA VAL A 249 -13.82 -13.02 -6.04
C VAL A 249 -12.84 -11.97 -5.49
N THR A 250 -11.67 -11.86 -6.10
CA THR A 250 -10.75 -10.76 -5.81
C THR A 250 -11.41 -9.45 -6.25
N ALA A 251 -11.70 -8.57 -5.31
CA ALA A 251 -12.30 -7.28 -5.60
C ALA A 251 -11.37 -6.39 -6.45
N PRO A 252 -11.90 -5.48 -7.29
CA PRO A 252 -11.11 -4.63 -8.18
C PRO A 252 -10.04 -3.80 -7.45
N PRO A 253 -8.87 -3.54 -8.06
CA PRO A 253 -7.76 -2.89 -7.37
C PRO A 253 -8.00 -1.42 -7.02
N GLN A 254 -8.76 -0.69 -7.83
CA GLN A 254 -8.99 0.76 -7.65
C GLN A 254 -9.77 1.12 -6.38
N GLY A 255 -10.37 0.14 -5.70
CA GLY A 255 -10.97 0.36 -4.39
C GLY A 255 -9.96 0.29 -3.24
N LEU A 256 -8.75 -0.27 -3.47
CA LEU A 256 -7.79 -0.53 -2.41
C LEU A 256 -6.75 0.58 -2.29
N VAL A 257 -6.53 1.03 -1.06
CA VAL A 257 -5.46 1.97 -0.72
C VAL A 257 -4.69 1.50 0.54
N LEU A 258 -3.37 1.50 0.46
CA LEU A 258 -2.48 1.37 1.62
C LEU A 258 -2.45 2.72 2.34
N VAL A 259 -3.05 2.78 3.52
CA VAL A 259 -3.17 4.05 4.28
C VAL A 259 -1.87 4.37 5.00
N GLU A 260 -1.36 3.43 5.79
CA GLU A 260 -0.16 3.64 6.60
C GLU A 260 0.56 2.34 6.94
N ILE A 261 1.84 2.49 7.27
CA ILE A 261 2.68 1.46 7.88
C ILE A 261 3.28 2.07 9.14
N ARG A 262 3.00 1.49 10.32
CA ARG A 262 3.55 1.94 11.60
C ARG A 262 4.72 1.07 12.04
N TYR A 263 5.75 1.72 12.56
CA TYR A 263 6.97 1.10 13.08
C TYR A 263 7.14 1.39 14.58
N GLY A 264 7.73 0.43 15.34
CA GLY A 264 7.81 0.47 16.80
C GLY A 264 8.62 1.61 17.42
N ASN A 265 9.44 2.29 16.63
CA ASN A 265 10.32 3.37 17.09
C ASN A 265 9.87 4.77 16.62
N GLU A 266 8.67 4.89 16.04
CA GLU A 266 8.10 6.20 15.73
C GLU A 266 7.41 6.70 17.00
N ASN A 267 8.09 7.60 17.72
CA ASN A 267 7.57 8.24 18.94
C ASN A 267 6.17 8.81 18.68
N GLU A 268 5.28 8.55 19.63
CA GLU A 268 3.94 9.11 19.80
C GLU A 268 3.88 10.63 19.67
#